data_7a704fe20febc00907b9342acca3d8e8
#
_entry.id   7a704fe20febc00907b9342acca3d8e8
#
_cell.length_a   1.000
_cell.length_b   1.000
_cell.length_c   1.000
_cell.angle_alpha   90.00
_cell.angle_beta   90.00
_cell.angle_gamma   90.00
#
_symmetry.space_group_name_H-M   'P 1'
#
loop_
_entity.id
_entity.type
_entity.pdbx_description
1 polymer ?
#
loop_
_entity_poly.entity_id
_entity_poly.type
_entity_poly.pdbx_seq_one_letter_code
_entity_poly.pdbx_strand_id
1 'polypeptide(L)'
;DIEFTKQQISNFDFILNKLKEDGYKPKNIHLQNSYGIVTYRDLHYNLVRPGIILYGVPSDPLDDTLNHLPDNMKFEAPLSLRCKVAMVKEITQGESVGYGNNYTATEHVKVATITIGYADGLSRLISKKDMKVLVNGKFAKQIGNVCMDQMMIDVSGIDVCEGDIVTLIGQDGDNYLSVNQISLLSNTITNETLSVIGERVNRVYHL
;
A
#
# COMPACT_ATOMS: atom_id res chain seq x y z
N ASP A 1 7.68 21.13 -2.16
CA ASP A 1 8.18 22.50 -2.36
C ASP A 1 9.54 22.46 -3.06
N ILE A 2 9.54 22.82 -4.35
CA ILE A 2 10.73 22.72 -5.22
C ILE A 2 11.82 23.72 -4.77
N GLU A 3 11.44 24.95 -4.46
CA GLU A 3 12.42 25.99 -4.09
C GLU A 3 13.10 25.68 -2.75
N PHE A 4 12.34 25.19 -1.79
CA PHE A 4 12.89 24.73 -0.52
C PHE A 4 13.89 23.58 -0.72
N THR A 5 13.56 22.61 -1.58
CA THR A 5 14.46 21.49 -1.90
C THR A 5 15.75 21.96 -2.58
N LYS A 6 15.67 22.90 -3.54
CA LYS A 6 16.85 23.50 -4.18
C LYS A 6 17.73 24.21 -3.15
N GLN A 7 17.12 24.93 -2.20
CA GLN A 7 17.88 25.59 -1.12
C GLN A 7 18.59 24.56 -0.24
N GLN A 8 17.94 23.44 0.09
CA GLN A 8 18.57 22.36 0.87
C GLN A 8 19.76 21.74 0.12
N ILE A 9 19.64 21.52 -1.19
CA ILE A 9 20.73 21.02 -2.03
C ILE A 9 21.89 22.02 -2.01
N SER A 10 21.61 23.31 -2.23
CA SER A 10 22.63 24.37 -2.21
C SER A 10 23.35 24.47 -0.85
N ASN A 11 22.62 24.39 0.25
CA ASN A 11 23.19 24.39 1.60
C ASN A 11 24.09 23.17 1.84
N PHE A 12 23.67 22.00 1.36
CA PHE A 12 24.46 20.79 1.49
C PHE A 12 25.77 20.87 0.69
N ASP A 13 25.71 21.34 -0.55
CA ASP A 13 26.89 21.54 -1.39
C ASP A 13 27.84 22.58 -0.80
N PHE A 14 27.32 23.67 -0.23
CA PHE A 14 28.12 24.64 0.48
C PHE A 14 28.91 24.01 1.65
N ILE A 15 28.25 23.17 2.45
CA ILE A 15 28.91 22.46 3.56
C ILE A 15 29.99 21.50 3.04
N LEU A 16 29.69 20.74 1.97
CA LEU A 16 30.65 19.83 1.36
C LEU A 16 31.91 20.57 0.84
N ASN A 17 31.70 21.74 0.22
CA ASN A 17 32.84 22.57 -0.25
C ASN A 17 33.67 23.09 0.92
N LYS A 18 33.04 23.54 2.01
CA LYS A 18 33.76 23.97 3.22
C LYS A 18 34.60 22.85 3.82
N LEU A 19 34.00 21.65 3.97
CA LEU A 19 34.74 20.48 4.47
C LEU A 19 35.97 20.17 3.56
N LYS A 20 35.79 20.29 2.26
CA LYS A 20 36.90 20.07 1.29
C LYS A 20 37.99 21.12 1.44
N GLU A 21 37.64 22.40 1.61
CA GLU A 21 38.58 23.52 1.88
C GLU A 21 39.37 23.27 3.16
N ASP A 22 38.74 22.76 4.19
CA ASP A 22 39.34 22.42 5.49
C ASP A 22 40.14 21.09 5.47
N GLY A 23 40.28 20.46 4.30
CA GLY A 23 41.03 19.22 4.12
C GLY A 23 40.31 17.95 4.42
N TYR A 24 39.01 18.00 4.81
CA TYR A 24 38.19 16.81 5.00
C TYR A 24 37.66 16.26 3.69
N LYS A 25 37.76 14.94 3.50
CA LYS A 25 37.25 14.23 2.32
C LYS A 25 36.29 13.15 2.76
N PRO A 26 34.99 13.48 2.94
CA PRO A 26 33.99 12.48 3.31
C PRO A 26 33.98 11.32 2.30
N LYS A 27 34.09 10.09 2.79
CA LYS A 27 34.06 8.90 1.94
C LYS A 27 32.68 8.61 1.39
N ASN A 28 31.66 8.87 2.23
CA ASN A 28 30.25 8.58 1.94
C ASN A 28 29.47 9.90 1.94
N ILE A 29 28.97 10.26 0.77
CA ILE A 29 28.20 11.49 0.56
C ILE A 29 26.84 11.09 -0.01
N HIS A 30 25.77 11.42 0.70
CA HIS A 30 24.41 11.14 0.25
C HIS A 30 23.43 12.21 0.73
N LEU A 31 22.50 12.60 -0.11
CA LEU A 31 21.40 13.52 0.20
C LEU A 31 20.04 12.91 -0.16
N GLN A 32 19.97 12.25 -1.30
CA GLN A 32 18.72 11.78 -1.91
C GLN A 32 18.08 10.64 -1.13
N ASN A 33 16.82 10.82 -0.73
CA ASN A 33 15.89 9.78 -0.32
C ASN A 33 15.16 9.21 -1.56
N SER A 34 14.13 8.38 -1.39
CA SER A 34 13.36 7.78 -2.48
C SER A 34 12.84 8.82 -3.48
N TYR A 35 12.22 9.91 -3.01
CA TYR A 35 11.75 11.00 -3.87
C TYR A 35 12.90 11.70 -4.59
N GLY A 36 13.98 12.03 -3.86
CA GLY A 36 15.16 12.67 -4.44
C GLY A 36 15.83 11.84 -5.53
N ILE A 37 15.82 10.49 -5.39
CA ILE A 37 16.39 9.58 -6.40
C ILE A 37 15.66 9.70 -7.74
N VAL A 38 14.35 9.78 -7.74
CA VAL A 38 13.55 9.83 -8.96
C VAL A 38 13.40 11.24 -9.54
N THR A 39 13.40 12.27 -8.70
CA THR A 39 13.12 13.65 -9.10
C THR A 39 14.36 14.45 -9.41
N TYR A 40 15.45 14.28 -8.64
CA TYR A 40 16.72 15.05 -8.77
C TYR A 40 17.85 14.16 -9.24
N ARG A 41 17.71 13.57 -10.43
CA ARG A 41 18.61 12.56 -10.99
C ARG A 41 20.01 13.09 -11.36
N ASP A 42 20.13 14.40 -11.54
CA ASP A 42 21.40 15.06 -11.90
C ASP A 42 22.32 15.35 -10.70
N LEU A 43 21.91 14.94 -9.49
CA LEU A 43 22.77 15.04 -8.32
C LEU A 43 23.76 13.86 -8.28
N HIS A 44 25.05 14.18 -8.27
CA HIS A 44 26.14 13.20 -8.40
C HIS A 44 26.85 12.95 -7.07
N TYR A 45 26.10 12.64 -6.01
CA TYR A 45 26.66 12.10 -4.78
C TYR A 45 26.96 10.60 -4.95
N ASN A 46 27.89 10.06 -4.13
CA ASN A 46 28.34 8.69 -4.34
C ASN A 46 27.44 7.62 -3.71
N LEU A 47 26.41 8.02 -2.94
CA LEU A 47 25.42 7.13 -2.36
C LEU A 47 24.02 7.75 -2.45
N VAL A 48 23.00 6.89 -2.38
CA VAL A 48 21.59 7.25 -2.24
C VAL A 48 20.95 6.45 -1.11
N ARG A 49 19.80 6.91 -0.61
CA ARG A 49 19.05 6.23 0.45
C ARG A 49 17.67 5.79 -0.06
N PRO A 50 17.58 4.71 -0.87
CA PRO A 50 16.30 4.16 -1.27
C PRO A 50 15.59 3.58 -0.04
N GLY A 51 14.32 3.89 0.10
CA GLY A 51 13.42 3.36 1.12
C GLY A 51 12.15 2.84 0.47
N ILE A 52 11.08 3.63 0.50
CA ILE A 52 9.77 3.21 -0.02
C ILE A 52 9.81 2.83 -1.52
N ILE A 53 10.71 3.42 -2.29
CA ILE A 53 10.86 3.12 -3.72
C ILE A 53 11.26 1.65 -3.98
N LEU A 54 11.86 0.97 -3.01
CA LEU A 54 12.16 -0.47 -3.10
C LEU A 54 10.89 -1.33 -3.14
N TYR A 55 9.76 -0.77 -2.70
CA TYR A 55 8.45 -1.39 -2.81
C TYR A 55 7.70 -0.99 -4.09
N GLY A 56 8.36 -0.26 -4.99
CA GLY A 56 7.77 0.15 -6.27
C GLY A 56 6.65 1.16 -6.15
N VAL A 57 6.57 1.89 -5.03
CA VAL A 57 5.50 2.87 -4.77
C VAL A 57 6.06 4.18 -4.23
N PRO A 58 5.36 5.31 -4.45
CA PRO A 58 5.72 6.59 -3.85
C PRO A 58 5.30 6.64 -2.38
N SER A 59 5.83 7.60 -1.62
CA SER A 59 5.44 7.84 -0.23
C SER A 59 4.02 8.43 -0.14
N ASP A 60 3.74 9.45 -0.93
CA ASP A 60 2.39 10.00 -1.08
C ASP A 60 1.61 9.11 -2.05
N PRO A 61 0.47 8.53 -1.64
CA PRO A 61 -0.32 7.66 -2.51
C PRO A 61 -0.94 8.38 -3.73
N LEU A 62 -0.94 9.71 -3.75
CA LEU A 62 -1.38 10.53 -4.88
C LEU A 62 -0.22 10.97 -5.80
N ASP A 63 1.02 10.71 -5.40
CA ASP A 63 2.20 11.06 -6.21
C ASP A 63 2.30 10.11 -7.42
N ASP A 64 2.32 10.68 -8.61
CA ASP A 64 2.41 9.97 -9.88
C ASP A 64 3.81 10.00 -10.51
N THR A 65 4.82 10.49 -9.78
CA THR A 65 6.21 10.63 -10.25
C THR A 65 6.75 9.34 -10.86
N LEU A 66 6.38 8.18 -10.30
CA LEU A 66 6.82 6.88 -10.82
C LEU A 66 6.20 6.52 -12.19
N ASN A 67 5.10 7.15 -12.57
CA ASN A 67 4.46 6.96 -13.87
C ASN A 67 5.14 7.75 -15.00
N HIS A 68 6.00 8.71 -14.64
CA HIS A 68 6.69 9.62 -15.56
C HIS A 68 8.20 9.39 -15.62
N LEU A 69 8.64 8.20 -15.26
CA LEU A 69 10.05 7.83 -15.34
C LEU A 69 10.48 7.55 -16.78
N PRO A 70 11.78 7.73 -17.10
CA PRO A 70 12.31 7.31 -18.39
C PRO A 70 12.16 5.80 -18.61
N ASP A 71 12.08 5.37 -19.87
CA ASP A 71 11.87 3.96 -20.27
C ASP A 71 12.90 2.99 -19.68
N ASN A 72 14.09 3.46 -19.37
CA ASN A 72 15.16 2.65 -18.77
C ASN A 72 15.09 2.56 -17.23
N MET A 73 14.09 3.17 -16.61
CA MET A 73 13.88 3.14 -15.16
C MET A 73 12.47 2.66 -14.84
N LYS A 74 12.38 1.44 -14.34
CA LYS A 74 11.10 0.84 -13.90
C LYS A 74 11.24 0.36 -12.47
N PHE A 75 10.17 0.54 -11.71
CA PHE A 75 10.06 -0.01 -10.37
C PHE A 75 8.90 -1.02 -10.35
N GLU A 76 9.19 -2.19 -9.85
CA GLU A 76 8.19 -3.23 -9.64
C GLU A 76 7.76 -3.23 -8.19
N ALA A 77 6.49 -3.52 -7.95
CA ALA A 77 5.96 -3.69 -6.60
C ALA A 77 6.10 -5.15 -6.16
N PRO A 78 7.14 -5.50 -5.36
CA PRO A 78 7.45 -6.89 -5.03
C PRO A 78 6.53 -7.47 -3.94
N LEU A 79 5.70 -6.63 -3.30
CA LEU A 79 4.87 -7.04 -2.19
C LEU A 79 3.45 -7.37 -2.65
N SER A 80 2.96 -8.55 -2.20
CA SER A 80 1.54 -8.90 -2.24
C SER A 80 1.03 -9.16 -0.83
N LEU A 81 -0.15 -8.64 -0.50
CA LEU A 81 -0.86 -8.95 0.74
C LEU A 81 -2.09 -9.79 0.41
N ARG A 82 -2.13 -11.00 0.93
CA ARG A 82 -3.20 -11.97 0.67
C ARG A 82 -3.72 -12.59 1.94
N CYS A 83 -4.98 -12.99 1.92
CA CYS A 83 -5.61 -13.76 2.98
C CYS A 83 -6.52 -14.84 2.38
N LYS A 84 -7.25 -15.56 3.22
CA LYS A 84 -8.17 -16.60 2.78
C LYS A 84 -9.61 -16.26 3.13
N VAL A 85 -10.52 -16.79 2.33
CA VAL A 85 -11.94 -16.87 2.69
C VAL A 85 -12.11 -17.90 3.80
N ALA A 86 -12.66 -17.47 4.92
CA ALA A 86 -12.95 -18.34 6.06
C ALA A 86 -14.37 -18.93 6.01
N MET A 87 -15.32 -18.20 5.44
CA MET A 87 -16.70 -18.60 5.36
C MET A 87 -17.41 -17.85 4.23
N VAL A 88 -18.33 -18.51 3.58
CA VAL A 88 -19.27 -17.90 2.62
C VAL A 88 -20.69 -18.15 3.09
N LYS A 89 -21.52 -17.12 3.08
CA LYS A 89 -22.95 -17.23 3.40
C LYS A 89 -23.78 -16.27 2.55
N GLU A 90 -25.06 -16.56 2.47
CA GLU A 90 -26.05 -15.66 1.88
C GLU A 90 -26.80 -14.93 2.98
N ILE A 91 -27.11 -13.67 2.75
CA ILE A 91 -27.99 -12.86 3.60
C ILE A 91 -29.10 -12.25 2.75
N THR A 92 -30.25 -12.07 3.37
CA THR A 92 -31.44 -11.52 2.72
C THR A 92 -31.63 -10.04 3.07
N GLN A 93 -32.52 -9.39 2.35
CA GLN A 93 -32.87 -7.98 2.63
C GLN A 93 -33.21 -7.75 4.09
N GLY A 94 -32.65 -6.74 4.71
CA GLY A 94 -32.83 -6.37 6.12
C GLY A 94 -31.85 -7.01 7.08
N GLU A 95 -31.11 -8.05 6.69
CA GLU A 95 -30.07 -8.64 7.52
C GLU A 95 -28.80 -7.77 7.50
N SER A 96 -28.06 -7.75 8.61
CA SER A 96 -26.88 -6.94 8.79
C SER A 96 -25.62 -7.77 9.02
N VAL A 97 -24.45 -7.21 8.70
CA VAL A 97 -23.16 -7.83 8.95
C VAL A 97 -22.24 -6.94 9.78
N GLY A 98 -21.45 -7.59 10.66
CA GLY A 98 -20.41 -6.97 11.46
C GLY A 98 -20.94 -6.18 12.66
N TYR A 99 -20.01 -5.65 13.44
CA TYR A 99 -20.30 -4.85 14.62
C TYR A 99 -21.01 -3.54 14.27
N GLY A 100 -22.04 -3.20 15.07
CA GLY A 100 -22.77 -1.94 14.96
C GLY A 100 -23.73 -1.88 13.78
N ASN A 101 -24.01 -3.00 13.12
CA ASN A 101 -24.94 -3.12 12.00
C ASN A 101 -24.69 -2.05 10.90
N ASN A 102 -23.42 -1.79 10.62
CA ASN A 102 -23.02 -0.71 9.73
C ASN A 102 -23.24 -1.02 8.24
N TYR A 103 -23.57 -2.25 7.93
CA TYR A 103 -24.07 -2.68 6.63
C TYR A 103 -25.36 -3.48 6.84
N THR A 104 -26.40 -3.07 6.15
CA THR A 104 -27.67 -3.81 6.08
C THR A 104 -27.95 -4.11 4.62
N ALA A 105 -28.21 -5.36 4.31
CA ALA A 105 -28.50 -5.79 2.96
C ALA A 105 -29.82 -5.16 2.46
N THR A 106 -29.78 -4.55 1.29
CA THR A 106 -30.96 -3.99 0.61
C THR A 106 -31.62 -4.98 -0.35
N GLU A 107 -30.91 -6.07 -0.61
CA GLU A 107 -31.34 -7.19 -1.47
C GLU A 107 -30.66 -8.48 -1.00
N HIS A 108 -30.79 -9.55 -1.73
CA HIS A 108 -30.05 -10.79 -1.47
C HIS A 108 -28.57 -10.61 -1.82
N VAL A 109 -27.66 -10.89 -0.87
CA VAL A 109 -26.21 -10.67 -1.00
C VAL A 109 -25.47 -11.92 -0.57
N LYS A 110 -24.48 -12.35 -1.39
CA LYS A 110 -23.52 -13.39 -1.03
C LYS A 110 -22.31 -12.74 -0.36
N VAL A 111 -22.06 -13.09 0.90
CA VAL A 111 -21.01 -12.47 1.75
C VAL A 111 -19.90 -13.48 2.01
N ALA A 112 -18.65 -13.07 1.80
CA ALA A 112 -17.51 -13.83 2.28
C ALA A 112 -16.86 -13.13 3.47
N THR A 113 -16.51 -13.91 4.49
CA THR A 113 -15.67 -13.48 5.62
C THR A 113 -14.22 -13.86 5.31
N ILE A 114 -13.31 -12.90 5.39
CA ILE A 114 -11.89 -13.08 5.07
C ILE A 114 -11.02 -12.88 6.31
N THR A 115 -9.89 -13.63 6.36
CA THR A 115 -9.03 -13.79 7.54
C THR A 115 -7.97 -12.69 7.66
N ILE A 116 -8.40 -11.42 7.65
CA ILE A 116 -7.53 -10.27 7.87
C ILE A 116 -8.33 -9.12 8.49
N GLY A 117 -7.75 -8.44 9.46
CA GLY A 117 -8.37 -7.34 10.17
C GLY A 117 -7.39 -6.29 10.67
N TYR A 118 -7.82 -5.44 11.63
CA TYR A 118 -6.98 -4.35 12.08
C TYR A 118 -5.79 -4.80 12.95
N ALA A 119 -5.84 -5.99 13.56
CA ALA A 119 -4.70 -6.55 14.28
C ALA A 119 -3.58 -7.02 13.35
N ASP A 120 -3.85 -7.15 12.06
CA ASP A 120 -2.90 -7.53 11.03
C ASP A 120 -2.26 -6.31 10.33
N GLY A 121 -2.72 -5.10 10.66
CA GLY A 121 -2.21 -3.84 10.12
C GLY A 121 -3.20 -3.09 9.22
N LEU A 122 -4.43 -3.57 9.01
CA LEU A 122 -5.42 -2.79 8.30
C LEU A 122 -6.02 -1.70 9.19
N SER A 123 -6.08 -0.47 8.70
CA SER A 123 -6.73 0.60 9.43
C SER A 123 -8.25 0.35 9.52
N ARG A 124 -8.82 0.49 10.73
CA ARG A 124 -10.27 0.45 10.89
C ARG A 124 -10.99 1.63 10.21
N LEU A 125 -10.24 2.69 9.85
CA LEU A 125 -10.77 3.85 9.10
C LEU A 125 -11.23 3.49 7.69
N ILE A 126 -10.78 2.38 7.12
CA ILE A 126 -11.24 1.91 5.80
C ILE A 126 -12.68 1.40 5.82
N SER A 127 -13.22 1.08 7.00
CA SER A 127 -14.62 0.69 7.15
C SER A 127 -15.55 1.75 6.59
N LYS A 128 -16.62 1.35 5.89
CA LYS A 128 -17.60 2.25 5.24
C LYS A 128 -17.04 3.14 4.11
N LYS A 129 -15.81 2.89 3.69
CA LYS A 129 -15.24 3.51 2.50
C LYS A 129 -15.35 2.54 1.32
N ASP A 130 -15.01 3.00 0.14
CA ASP A 130 -15.11 2.16 -1.07
C ASP A 130 -13.86 1.28 -1.25
N MET A 131 -13.52 0.51 -0.20
CA MET A 131 -12.42 -0.44 -0.29
C MET A 131 -12.82 -1.64 -1.13
N LYS A 132 -11.95 -2.02 -2.05
CA LYS A 132 -12.07 -3.21 -2.89
C LYS A 132 -10.91 -4.16 -2.62
N VAL A 133 -11.19 -5.43 -2.77
CA VAL A 133 -10.22 -6.53 -2.78
C VAL A 133 -10.40 -7.34 -4.06
N LEU A 134 -9.47 -8.21 -4.38
CA LEU A 134 -9.59 -9.12 -5.51
C LEU A 134 -9.80 -10.55 -5.01
N VAL A 135 -10.72 -11.27 -5.63
CA VAL A 135 -10.92 -12.70 -5.44
C VAL A 135 -11.31 -13.33 -6.77
N ASN A 136 -10.61 -14.40 -7.15
CA ASN A 136 -10.80 -15.09 -8.43
C ASN A 136 -10.80 -14.12 -9.63
N GLY A 137 -9.86 -13.16 -9.64
CA GLY A 137 -9.67 -12.16 -10.68
C GLY A 137 -10.71 -11.04 -10.71
N LYS A 138 -11.65 -10.98 -9.76
CA LYS A 138 -12.73 -9.99 -9.74
C LYS A 138 -12.67 -9.10 -8.51
N PHE A 139 -13.15 -7.86 -8.65
CA PHE A 139 -13.27 -6.93 -7.54
C PHE A 139 -14.47 -7.29 -6.66
N ALA A 140 -14.22 -7.40 -5.36
CA ALA A 140 -15.23 -7.54 -4.32
C ALA A 140 -15.14 -6.35 -3.36
N LYS A 141 -16.30 -5.79 -2.98
CA LYS A 141 -16.37 -4.62 -2.11
C LYS A 141 -16.34 -5.03 -0.65
N GLN A 142 -15.56 -4.33 0.19
CA GLN A 142 -15.61 -4.45 1.64
C GLN A 142 -16.94 -3.90 2.17
N ILE A 143 -17.63 -4.66 3.05
CA ILE A 143 -18.89 -4.30 3.66
C ILE A 143 -18.82 -4.43 5.19
N GLY A 144 -19.60 -3.60 5.87
CA GLY A 144 -19.61 -3.54 7.35
C GLY A 144 -18.32 -2.92 7.91
N ASN A 145 -18.00 -3.21 9.17
CA ASN A 145 -16.78 -2.75 9.82
C ASN A 145 -15.64 -3.77 9.65
N VAL A 146 -14.41 -3.28 9.52
CA VAL A 146 -13.21 -4.10 9.73
C VAL A 146 -13.15 -4.49 11.21
N CYS A 147 -13.07 -5.78 11.48
CA CYS A 147 -12.93 -6.36 12.82
C CYS A 147 -11.45 -6.58 13.16
N MET A 148 -11.18 -7.14 14.35
CA MET A 148 -9.80 -7.38 14.80
C MET A 148 -9.05 -8.33 13.86
N ASP A 149 -9.66 -9.48 13.54
CA ASP A 149 -9.02 -10.60 12.85
C ASP A 149 -9.67 -10.93 11.50
N GLN A 150 -10.71 -10.20 11.13
CA GLN A 150 -11.49 -10.50 9.92
C GLN A 150 -12.26 -9.28 9.42
N MET A 151 -12.65 -9.34 8.17
CA MET A 151 -13.61 -8.40 7.57
C MET A 151 -14.49 -9.12 6.55
N MET A 152 -15.57 -8.48 6.15
CA MET A 152 -16.54 -9.04 5.21
C MET A 152 -16.48 -8.32 3.88
N ILE A 153 -16.70 -9.09 2.82
CA ILE A 153 -16.76 -8.60 1.44
C ILE A 153 -18.01 -9.12 0.76
N ASP A 154 -18.56 -8.30 -0.12
CA ASP A 154 -19.66 -8.68 -1.00
C ASP A 154 -19.07 -9.44 -2.20
N VAL A 155 -19.46 -10.69 -2.32
CA VAL A 155 -19.03 -11.57 -3.42
C VAL A 155 -20.22 -12.00 -4.31
N SER A 156 -21.29 -11.19 -4.33
CA SER A 156 -22.43 -11.42 -5.22
C SER A 156 -21.97 -11.46 -6.68
N GLY A 157 -22.35 -12.49 -7.41
CA GLY A 157 -21.93 -12.68 -8.81
C GLY A 157 -20.47 -13.15 -8.99
N ILE A 158 -19.78 -13.48 -7.89
CA ILE A 158 -18.45 -14.10 -7.93
C ILE A 158 -18.57 -15.54 -7.42
N ASP A 159 -18.00 -16.49 -8.13
CA ASP A 159 -17.90 -17.86 -7.66
C ASP A 159 -16.76 -17.94 -6.65
N VAL A 160 -17.14 -18.08 -5.35
CA VAL A 160 -16.20 -18.05 -4.23
C VAL A 160 -16.58 -19.14 -3.25
N CYS A 161 -15.59 -19.85 -2.72
CA CYS A 161 -15.71 -20.86 -1.68
C CYS A 161 -14.70 -20.63 -0.53
N GLU A 162 -14.89 -21.35 0.56
CA GLU A 162 -13.95 -21.37 1.68
C GLU A 162 -12.57 -21.86 1.25
N GLY A 163 -11.54 -21.17 1.69
CA GLY A 163 -10.15 -21.44 1.33
C GLY A 163 -9.62 -20.63 0.13
N ASP A 164 -10.50 -20.01 -0.67
CA ASP A 164 -10.10 -19.16 -1.78
C ASP A 164 -9.19 -18.00 -1.31
N ILE A 165 -8.27 -17.61 -2.18
CA ILE A 165 -7.33 -16.53 -1.89
C ILE A 165 -7.99 -15.18 -2.24
N VAL A 166 -7.84 -14.25 -1.32
CA VAL A 166 -8.25 -12.85 -1.50
C VAL A 166 -7.00 -11.97 -1.48
N THR A 167 -6.83 -11.14 -2.49
CA THR A 167 -5.70 -10.22 -2.63
C THR A 167 -6.13 -8.80 -2.27
N LEU A 168 -5.43 -8.22 -1.29
CA LEU A 168 -5.62 -6.83 -0.85
C LEU A 168 -4.60 -5.90 -1.50
N ILE A 169 -3.38 -6.39 -1.72
CA ILE A 169 -2.30 -5.71 -2.43
C ILE A 169 -1.70 -6.73 -3.40
N GLY A 170 -1.50 -6.34 -4.64
CA GLY A 170 -0.90 -7.19 -5.68
C GLY A 170 -1.86 -7.56 -6.79
N GLN A 171 -1.46 -8.51 -7.61
CA GLN A 171 -2.17 -8.97 -8.80
C GLN A 171 -3.01 -10.21 -8.50
N ASP A 172 -4.20 -10.27 -9.11
CA ASP A 172 -5.06 -11.44 -9.19
C ASP A 172 -5.76 -11.45 -10.55
N GLY A 173 -5.48 -12.44 -11.39
CA GLY A 173 -5.84 -12.44 -12.79
C GLY A 173 -5.23 -11.23 -13.52
N ASP A 174 -6.05 -10.52 -14.28
CA ASP A 174 -5.66 -9.31 -15.02
C ASP A 174 -5.76 -8.02 -14.19
N ASN A 175 -6.26 -8.12 -12.95
CA ASN A 175 -6.48 -6.98 -12.07
C ASN A 175 -5.36 -6.83 -11.04
N TYR A 176 -5.07 -5.57 -10.66
CA TYR A 176 -4.05 -5.21 -9.69
C TYR A 176 -4.57 -4.19 -8.67
N LEU A 177 -4.24 -4.40 -7.41
CA LEU A 177 -4.49 -3.45 -6.32
C LEU A 177 -3.17 -2.96 -5.73
N SER A 178 -2.94 -1.65 -5.83
CA SER A 178 -1.81 -1.00 -5.19
C SER A 178 -2.07 -0.76 -3.70
N VAL A 179 -1.00 -0.72 -2.91
CA VAL A 179 -1.04 -0.27 -1.51
C VAL A 179 -1.60 1.15 -1.37
N ASN A 180 -1.50 1.97 -2.42
CA ASN A 180 -2.02 3.34 -2.43
C ASN A 180 -3.51 3.40 -2.10
N GLN A 181 -4.31 2.42 -2.55
CA GLN A 181 -5.72 2.34 -2.20
C GLN A 181 -5.92 2.30 -0.67
N ILE A 182 -5.21 1.41 0.00
CA ILE A 182 -5.32 1.26 1.47
C ILE A 182 -4.84 2.54 2.16
N SER A 183 -3.75 3.13 1.71
CA SER A 183 -3.18 4.35 2.26
C SER A 183 -4.15 5.54 2.15
N LEU A 184 -4.74 5.76 0.98
CA LEU A 184 -5.76 6.79 0.75
C LEU A 184 -6.99 6.60 1.65
N LEU A 185 -7.51 5.39 1.71
CA LEU A 185 -8.67 5.06 2.54
C LEU A 185 -8.35 5.16 4.03
N SER A 186 -7.12 4.96 4.43
CA SER A 186 -6.64 5.10 5.82
C SER A 186 -6.25 6.55 6.17
N ASN A 187 -6.23 7.46 5.18
CA ASN A 187 -5.80 8.84 5.32
C ASN A 187 -4.35 8.93 5.83
N THR A 188 -3.46 8.16 5.22
CA THR A 188 -2.05 8.08 5.58
C THR A 188 -1.16 7.87 4.35
N ILE A 189 0.15 7.79 4.55
CA ILE A 189 1.17 7.55 3.52
C ILE A 189 1.46 6.05 3.35
N THR A 190 1.98 5.69 2.19
CA THR A 190 2.32 4.28 1.87
C THR A 190 3.36 3.68 2.81
N ASN A 191 4.30 4.51 3.31
CA ASN A 191 5.28 4.10 4.30
C ASN A 191 4.62 3.56 5.57
N GLU A 192 3.63 4.28 6.11
CA GLU A 192 2.91 3.85 7.31
C GLU A 192 2.11 2.59 7.03
N THR A 193 1.34 2.57 5.93
CA THR A 193 0.55 1.39 5.54
C THR A 193 1.40 0.11 5.48
N LEU A 194 2.60 0.19 4.89
CA LEU A 194 3.48 -0.98 4.81
C LEU A 194 4.15 -1.33 6.15
N SER A 195 4.47 -0.33 6.98
CA SER A 195 5.16 -0.55 8.25
C SER A 195 4.27 -1.13 9.34
N VAL A 196 2.96 -0.90 9.28
CA VAL A 196 2.01 -1.43 10.26
C VAL A 196 1.52 -2.86 9.96
N ILE A 197 1.89 -3.44 8.82
CA ILE A 197 1.63 -4.87 8.56
C ILE A 197 2.36 -5.68 9.63
N GLY A 198 1.59 -6.25 10.57
CA GLY A 198 2.08 -6.84 11.80
C GLY A 198 2.83 -8.17 11.61
N GLU A 199 3.47 -8.65 12.67
CA GLU A 199 4.19 -9.93 12.69
C GLU A 199 3.26 -11.15 12.59
N ARG A 200 1.96 -10.96 12.84
CA ARG A 200 0.93 -12.01 12.66
C ARG A 200 0.77 -12.43 11.21
N VAL A 201 1.11 -11.54 10.25
CA VAL A 201 1.07 -11.84 8.82
C VAL A 201 2.35 -12.56 8.42
N ASN A 202 2.24 -13.80 7.97
CA ASN A 202 3.38 -14.60 7.53
C ASN A 202 4.06 -13.94 6.32
N ARG A 203 5.41 -13.88 6.33
CA ARG A 203 6.22 -13.45 5.21
C ARG A 203 6.67 -14.65 4.41
N VAL A 204 6.30 -14.70 3.14
CA VAL A 204 6.74 -15.73 2.20
C VAL A 204 7.57 -15.05 1.12
N TYR A 205 8.81 -15.48 0.95
CA TYR A 205 9.72 -14.91 -0.04
C TYR A 205 9.79 -15.84 -1.24
N HIS A 206 9.62 -15.25 -2.43
CA HIS A 206 9.82 -15.93 -3.71
C HIS A 206 11.11 -15.39 -4.33
N LEU A 207 12.03 -16.28 -4.65
CA LEU A 207 13.31 -15.98 -5.32
C LEU A 207 13.18 -16.22 -6.81
#